data_c5e500b05263ae0362489227a21e4387
#
_entry.id   c5e500b05263ae0362489227a21e4387
#
_cell.length_a   1.000
_cell.length_b   1.000
_cell.length_c   1.000
_cell.angle_alpha   90.00
_cell.angle_beta   90.00
_cell.angle_gamma   90.00
#
_symmetry.space_group_name_H-M   'P 1'
#
loop_
_entity.id
_entity.type
_entity.pdbx_description
1 polymer ?
#
loop_
_entity_poly.entity_id
_entity_poly.type
_entity_poly.pdbx_seq_one_letter_code
_entity_poly.pdbx_strand_id
1 'polypeptide(L)'
;MRRGSVVQVGMNVVAALLAVAVLVAGCGTGGSGDVAGDVVVGGAELVPSGGSERVPPTTKPWDVPAGPTGLARCEEVPELRSQLEGGLSGRRNPDHIVEGVLATYAMEHPDTFGGRWIDRASGGVLVLGFIDDPEPHRAAILQRRPTADDYPVVDPPPPITDDRPLGERDDVVIDVVQVRFSEAEVEAMRDRMWRSIPREDWRSFGLDGTGYDIKRQRVTLYLVNPPEGALAEIAERIPDPSAVCVEVTRTPQPPEGPLAVIPDLNEEDPLVSCPGTPPVRYSQMIDPPSIDDVDHPAVDVLRAELQAAGRDPGGEPLPRGRWVVISIDSDRATFAALSASGFGVAGIERSGDRWIFTGEASGGPCEPTIPLPAGLARVEVRLDANSMPDPGDTSIHVLVTEQGCASGREMGEALRGPQVIETDEAVLVAFAVVPVAGMATCPGNPSTAVTVELSEPLGDRWIYDGLHFPPRPLTADGDPQTSSE
;
A
#
# COMPACT_ATOMS: atom_id res chain seq x y z
N MET A 1 -45.96 29.84 41.82
CA MET A 1 -46.39 28.57 41.22
C MET A 1 -46.84 28.88 39.79
N ARG A 2 -46.01 28.67 38.80
CA ARG A 2 -46.39 28.55 37.38
C ARG A 2 -45.35 27.60 36.74
N ARG A 3 -45.82 26.45 36.29
CA ARG A 3 -45.06 25.45 35.53
C ARG A 3 -44.89 25.99 34.09
N GLY A 4 -43.68 26.07 33.61
CA GLY A 4 -43.37 26.32 32.18
C GLY A 4 -43.06 24.99 31.51
N SER A 5 -43.84 24.65 30.49
CA SER A 5 -43.65 23.53 29.58
C SER A 5 -42.48 23.82 28.65
N VAL A 6 -41.51 22.94 28.59
CA VAL A 6 -40.45 22.93 27.58
C VAL A 6 -40.95 22.10 26.42
N VAL A 7 -41.05 22.73 25.29
CA VAL A 7 -41.36 22.11 23.98
C VAL A 7 -40.09 21.43 23.48
N GLN A 8 -40.15 20.14 23.35
CA GLN A 8 -39.14 19.29 22.71
C GLN A 8 -39.44 19.29 21.21
N VAL A 9 -38.71 20.09 20.45
CA VAL A 9 -38.76 20.07 18.97
C VAL A 9 -37.60 19.20 18.49
N GLY A 10 -37.96 18.28 17.62
CA GLY A 10 -37.16 17.15 17.14
C GLY A 10 -35.83 17.45 16.52
N MET A 11 -34.91 16.62 16.85
CA MET A 11 -33.63 16.41 16.20
C MET A 11 -33.68 15.02 15.54
N ASN A 12 -34.24 14.98 14.39
CA ASN A 12 -34.13 13.82 13.48
C ASN A 12 -34.05 14.39 12.06
N VAL A 13 -32.87 14.64 11.57
CA VAL A 13 -32.42 14.68 10.16
C VAL A 13 -30.98 15.20 10.16
N VAL A 14 -29.99 14.42 10.57
CA VAL A 14 -28.56 14.54 10.16
C VAL A 14 -27.87 13.22 10.57
N ALA A 15 -28.14 12.15 9.88
CA ALA A 15 -27.43 10.89 10.09
C ALA A 15 -27.29 10.07 8.79
N ALA A 16 -27.20 10.74 7.63
CA ALA A 16 -27.08 10.02 6.36
C ALA A 16 -26.04 10.60 5.38
N LEU A 17 -25.11 11.42 5.85
CA LEU A 17 -24.12 12.08 4.96
C LEU A 17 -22.66 12.02 5.43
N LEU A 18 -22.28 11.02 6.22
CA LEU A 18 -20.91 10.89 6.75
C LEU A 18 -20.22 9.55 6.44
N ALA A 19 -20.67 8.82 5.43
CA ALA A 19 -20.11 7.51 5.09
C ALA A 19 -19.25 7.47 3.81
N VAL A 20 -18.93 8.59 3.16
CA VAL A 20 -18.19 8.59 1.87
C VAL A 20 -16.83 9.30 1.93
N ALA A 21 -16.44 9.89 3.04
CA ALA A 21 -15.21 10.71 3.12
C ALA A 21 -14.02 10.08 3.90
N VAL A 22 -13.99 8.77 4.15
CA VAL A 22 -12.90 8.14 4.95
C VAL A 22 -12.21 6.99 4.19
N LEU A 23 -12.07 7.09 2.88
CA LEU A 23 -11.36 6.05 2.09
C LEU A 23 -10.13 6.55 1.33
N VAL A 24 -9.53 7.68 1.73
CA VAL A 24 -8.28 8.19 1.13
C VAL A 24 -7.24 8.59 2.19
N ALA A 25 -7.20 7.92 3.32
CA ALA A 25 -6.07 8.05 4.25
C ALA A 25 -5.81 6.72 4.95
N GLY A 26 -5.50 5.69 4.17
CA GLY A 26 -4.92 4.46 4.67
C GLY A 26 -3.48 4.39 4.21
N CYS A 27 -2.54 4.76 5.08
CA CYS A 27 -1.15 4.34 4.94
C CYS A 27 -1.12 2.81 4.98
N GLY A 28 -1.28 2.18 3.83
CA GLY A 28 -1.05 0.75 3.66
C GLY A 28 0.44 0.49 3.58
N THR A 29 1.03 0.10 4.69
CA THR A 29 2.33 -0.58 4.67
C THR A 29 2.10 -1.99 4.16
N GLY A 30 2.65 -2.31 2.98
CA GLY A 30 2.97 -3.68 2.57
C GLY A 30 1.77 -4.55 2.24
N GLY A 31 1.30 -4.43 1.03
CA GLY A 31 0.63 -5.48 0.30
C GLY A 31 1.09 -5.33 -1.15
N SER A 32 1.90 -6.23 -1.63
CA SER A 32 2.23 -6.36 -3.04
C SER A 32 0.96 -6.76 -3.79
N GLY A 33 0.13 -5.79 -4.06
CA GLY A 33 -0.96 -5.92 -5.01
C GLY A 33 -0.42 -5.52 -6.37
N ASP A 34 -0.33 -6.45 -7.27
CA ASP A 34 0.08 -6.25 -8.64
C ASP A 34 -0.76 -5.16 -9.31
N VAL A 35 -0.21 -3.95 -9.37
CA VAL A 35 -0.66 -2.94 -10.32
C VAL A 35 0.30 -3.03 -11.51
N ALA A 36 0.19 -4.10 -12.27
CA ALA A 36 0.91 -4.25 -13.50
C ALA A 36 0.33 -3.29 -14.54
N GLY A 37 1.02 -2.22 -14.81
CA GLY A 37 0.74 -1.31 -15.92
C GLY A 37 1.77 -1.49 -17.01
N ASP A 38 1.39 -2.07 -18.14
CA ASP A 38 2.26 -2.22 -19.31
C ASP A 38 2.48 -0.89 -20.01
N VAL A 39 3.72 -0.40 -20.07
CA VAL A 39 4.10 0.75 -20.89
C VAL A 39 4.58 0.26 -22.26
N VAL A 40 3.80 0.52 -23.28
CA VAL A 40 4.24 0.31 -24.66
C VAL A 40 5.09 1.50 -25.11
N VAL A 41 6.40 1.34 -25.10
CA VAL A 41 7.33 2.30 -25.75
C VAL A 41 7.33 2.02 -27.24
N GLY A 42 6.46 2.68 -27.95
CA GLY A 42 6.44 2.71 -29.41
C GLY A 42 5.62 3.90 -29.85
N GLY A 43 6.25 4.83 -30.55
CA GLY A 43 5.55 5.93 -31.22
C GLY A 43 4.59 5.33 -32.25
N ALA A 44 3.34 5.09 -31.84
CA ALA A 44 2.28 4.70 -32.74
C ALA A 44 1.58 5.96 -33.23
N GLU A 45 1.66 6.20 -34.53
CA GLU A 45 0.69 7.01 -35.26
C GLU A 45 -0.72 6.55 -34.86
N LEU A 46 -1.54 7.51 -34.44
CA LEU A 46 -2.95 7.30 -34.13
C LEU A 46 -3.64 6.72 -35.37
N VAL A 47 -3.90 5.43 -35.36
CA VAL A 47 -4.74 4.77 -36.35
C VAL A 47 -6.20 5.04 -35.94
N PRO A 48 -7.04 5.57 -36.84
CA PRO A 48 -8.46 5.80 -36.53
C PRO A 48 -9.14 4.46 -36.19
N SER A 49 -9.96 4.50 -35.17
CA SER A 49 -10.72 3.40 -34.59
C SER A 49 -11.56 2.64 -35.63
N GLY A 50 -10.94 1.68 -36.32
CA GLY A 50 -11.64 0.63 -36.99
C GLY A 50 -12.13 -0.35 -35.93
N GLY A 51 -13.43 -0.58 -35.85
CA GLY A 51 -14.04 -1.48 -34.88
C GLY A 51 -13.34 -2.83 -34.84
N SER A 52 -12.57 -3.04 -33.78
CA SER A 52 -11.93 -4.32 -33.50
C SER A 52 -13.03 -5.32 -33.12
N GLU A 53 -13.10 -6.40 -33.83
CA GLU A 53 -14.05 -7.51 -33.61
C GLU A 53 -13.72 -8.11 -32.22
N ARG A 54 -14.67 -8.04 -31.29
CA ARG A 54 -14.51 -8.52 -29.92
C ARG A 54 -14.36 -10.04 -29.90
N VAL A 55 -13.23 -10.53 -29.41
CA VAL A 55 -13.05 -11.94 -29.08
C VAL A 55 -13.59 -12.14 -27.65
N PRO A 56 -14.67 -12.90 -27.45
CA PRO A 56 -15.19 -13.11 -26.10
C PRO A 56 -14.17 -13.86 -25.24
N PRO A 57 -14.00 -13.49 -23.98
CA PRO A 57 -13.14 -14.22 -23.06
C PRO A 57 -13.63 -15.65 -22.92
N THR A 58 -12.73 -16.61 -23.00
CA THR A 58 -13.06 -18.05 -23.01
C THR A 58 -13.53 -18.56 -21.65
N THR A 59 -13.26 -17.84 -20.56
CA THR A 59 -13.67 -18.23 -19.19
C THR A 59 -13.94 -16.97 -18.37
N LYS A 60 -15.12 -16.89 -17.75
CA LYS A 60 -15.44 -15.80 -16.83
C LYS A 60 -14.90 -16.12 -15.43
N PRO A 61 -14.49 -15.12 -14.64
CA PRO A 61 -13.95 -15.33 -13.27
C PRO A 61 -14.85 -16.18 -12.37
N TRP A 62 -16.16 -16.05 -12.53
CA TRP A 62 -17.13 -16.79 -11.72
C TRP A 62 -17.40 -18.23 -12.17
N ASP A 63 -16.88 -18.64 -13.32
CA ASP A 63 -16.98 -20.01 -13.80
C ASP A 63 -15.87 -20.92 -13.20
N VAL A 64 -14.91 -20.33 -12.47
CA VAL A 64 -13.87 -21.08 -11.77
C VAL A 64 -14.47 -21.76 -10.53
N PRO A 65 -14.40 -23.09 -10.42
CA PRO A 65 -14.93 -23.80 -9.27
C PRO A 65 -14.14 -23.47 -8.00
N ALA A 66 -14.78 -23.66 -6.86
CA ALA A 66 -14.07 -23.63 -5.57
C ALA A 66 -12.95 -24.69 -5.58
N GLY A 67 -11.78 -24.33 -5.03
CA GLY A 67 -10.67 -25.25 -4.92
C GLY A 67 -10.97 -26.44 -3.97
N PRO A 68 -10.03 -27.39 -3.80
CA PRO A 68 -10.23 -28.58 -3.00
C PRO A 68 -10.54 -28.31 -1.52
N THR A 69 -10.22 -27.10 -1.04
CA THR A 69 -10.56 -26.63 0.32
C THR A 69 -11.94 -25.97 0.42
N GLY A 70 -12.71 -25.91 -0.68
CA GLY A 70 -13.98 -25.20 -0.75
C GLY A 70 -13.84 -23.71 -1.08
N LEU A 71 -12.61 -23.16 -1.13
CA LEU A 71 -12.31 -21.78 -1.52
C LEU A 71 -11.28 -21.78 -2.65
N ALA A 72 -11.46 -20.92 -3.66
CA ALA A 72 -10.46 -20.71 -4.70
C ALA A 72 -9.30 -19.84 -4.17
N ARG A 73 -8.09 -20.06 -4.68
CA ARG A 73 -7.00 -19.10 -4.53
C ARG A 73 -7.25 -17.93 -5.47
N CYS A 74 -7.01 -16.69 -5.01
CA CYS A 74 -7.26 -15.52 -5.89
C CYS A 74 -6.40 -15.56 -7.15
N GLU A 75 -5.16 -16.07 -7.06
CA GLU A 75 -4.27 -16.28 -8.21
C GLU A 75 -4.78 -17.27 -9.26
N GLU A 76 -5.69 -18.19 -8.87
CA GLU A 76 -6.31 -19.17 -9.77
C GLU A 76 -7.55 -18.60 -10.47
N VAL A 77 -8.07 -17.47 -10.01
CA VAL A 77 -9.26 -16.83 -10.56
C VAL A 77 -8.83 -15.82 -11.65
N PRO A 78 -9.22 -16.00 -12.91
CA PRO A 78 -8.86 -15.09 -13.98
C PRO A 78 -9.45 -13.70 -13.72
N GLU A 79 -8.75 -12.66 -14.16
CA GLU A 79 -9.25 -11.30 -14.14
C GLU A 79 -10.13 -10.99 -15.34
N LEU A 80 -11.16 -10.18 -15.13
CA LEU A 80 -11.86 -9.53 -16.24
C LEU A 80 -10.91 -8.55 -16.92
N ARG A 81 -10.85 -8.62 -18.23
CA ARG A 81 -10.02 -7.74 -19.05
C ARG A 81 -10.87 -7.00 -20.06
N SER A 82 -10.44 -5.80 -20.42
CA SER A 82 -11.02 -5.08 -21.54
C SER A 82 -10.76 -5.82 -22.86
N GLN A 83 -11.73 -5.74 -23.77
CA GLN A 83 -11.55 -6.16 -25.17
C GLN A 83 -11.02 -5.02 -26.05
N LEU A 84 -10.93 -3.79 -25.50
CA LEU A 84 -10.40 -2.63 -26.17
C LEU A 84 -8.93 -2.45 -25.76
N GLU A 85 -8.17 -1.79 -26.61
CA GLU A 85 -6.77 -1.46 -26.36
C GLU A 85 -6.55 0.04 -26.41
N GLY A 86 -5.57 0.52 -25.63
CA GLY A 86 -5.16 1.92 -25.61
C GLY A 86 -5.85 2.76 -24.54
N GLY A 87 -5.60 4.05 -24.55
CA GLY A 87 -6.13 5.00 -23.58
C GLY A 87 -5.05 5.57 -22.66
N LEU A 88 -5.21 5.38 -21.36
CA LEU A 88 -4.30 5.94 -20.36
C LEU A 88 -3.02 5.11 -20.29
N SER A 89 -1.87 5.70 -20.59
CA SER A 89 -0.57 5.03 -20.52
C SER A 89 0.07 5.18 -19.14
N GLY A 90 0.89 4.21 -18.76
CA GLY A 90 1.67 4.23 -17.54
C GLY A 90 0.81 4.40 -16.29
N ARG A 91 1.21 5.31 -15.43
CA ARG A 91 0.50 5.65 -14.19
C ARG A 91 -0.66 6.65 -14.37
N ARG A 92 -0.88 7.15 -15.57
CA ARG A 92 -1.95 8.15 -15.78
C ARG A 92 -3.28 7.61 -15.31
N ASN A 93 -3.92 8.42 -14.50
CA ASN A 93 -5.33 8.28 -14.17
C ASN A 93 -6.15 9.16 -15.14
N PRO A 94 -7.43 8.87 -15.34
CA PRO A 94 -8.30 9.80 -16.04
C PRO A 94 -8.26 11.16 -15.33
N ASP A 95 -8.45 12.23 -16.08
CA ASP A 95 -8.60 13.53 -15.45
C ASP A 95 -9.82 13.50 -14.50
N HIS A 96 -9.79 14.38 -13.51
CA HIS A 96 -10.86 14.47 -12.52
C HIS A 96 -12.24 14.76 -13.14
N ILE A 97 -12.27 15.32 -14.38
CA ILE A 97 -13.49 15.57 -15.13
C ILE A 97 -14.12 14.25 -15.56
N VAL A 98 -13.34 13.35 -16.16
CA VAL A 98 -13.79 12.01 -16.53
C VAL A 98 -14.21 11.20 -15.29
N GLU A 99 -13.42 11.26 -14.24
CA GLU A 99 -13.71 10.60 -12.97
C GLU A 99 -15.05 11.06 -12.38
N GLY A 100 -15.33 12.37 -12.39
CA GLY A 100 -16.58 12.94 -11.92
C GLY A 100 -17.79 12.42 -12.70
N VAL A 101 -17.73 12.46 -14.02
CA VAL A 101 -18.81 11.96 -14.90
C VAL A 101 -19.08 10.47 -14.64
N LEU A 102 -18.03 9.65 -14.55
CA LEU A 102 -18.18 8.22 -14.32
C LEU A 102 -18.71 7.91 -12.91
N ALA A 103 -18.28 8.67 -11.90
CA ALA A 103 -18.80 8.55 -10.54
C ALA A 103 -20.28 8.90 -10.47
N THR A 104 -20.68 10.02 -11.09
CA THR A 104 -22.09 10.44 -11.16
C THR A 104 -22.95 9.38 -11.85
N TYR A 105 -22.47 8.83 -12.99
CA TYR A 105 -23.18 7.76 -13.68
C TYR A 105 -23.33 6.51 -12.81
N ALA A 106 -22.30 6.12 -12.08
CA ALA A 106 -22.33 4.98 -11.16
C ALA A 106 -23.38 5.20 -10.04
N MET A 107 -23.42 6.41 -9.47
CA MET A 107 -24.41 6.76 -8.43
C MET A 107 -25.87 6.76 -8.94
N GLU A 108 -26.10 6.96 -10.21
CA GLU A 108 -27.43 6.84 -10.82
C GLU A 108 -27.88 5.40 -11.01
N HIS A 109 -26.95 4.42 -10.92
CA HIS A 109 -27.20 3.00 -11.18
C HIS A 109 -26.71 2.12 -10.02
N PRO A 110 -27.06 2.43 -8.75
CA PRO A 110 -26.46 1.76 -7.58
C PRO A 110 -26.79 0.26 -7.50
N ASP A 111 -27.92 -0.14 -8.07
CA ASP A 111 -28.36 -1.54 -8.02
C ASP A 111 -27.66 -2.42 -9.07
N THR A 112 -27.14 -1.82 -10.13
CA THR A 112 -26.53 -2.57 -11.25
C THR A 112 -25.03 -2.30 -11.41
N PHE A 113 -24.52 -1.21 -10.87
CA PHE A 113 -23.11 -0.86 -10.95
C PHE A 113 -22.27 -1.81 -10.09
N GLY A 114 -21.32 -2.49 -10.70
CA GLY A 114 -20.45 -3.48 -10.04
C GLY A 114 -19.00 -3.04 -9.92
N GLY A 115 -18.72 -1.75 -10.21
CA GLY A 115 -17.43 -1.13 -9.97
C GLY A 115 -16.70 -0.67 -11.22
N ARG A 116 -15.54 -0.04 -11.02
CA ARG A 116 -14.70 0.49 -12.10
C ARG A 116 -13.22 0.26 -11.82
N TRP A 117 -12.43 0.11 -12.88
CA TRP A 117 -10.97 -0.02 -12.78
C TRP A 117 -10.29 0.46 -14.06
N ILE A 118 -8.97 0.65 -13.97
CA ILE A 118 -8.14 0.89 -15.14
C ILE A 118 -7.49 -0.44 -15.52
N ASP A 119 -7.75 -0.93 -16.74
CA ASP A 119 -7.08 -2.11 -17.26
C ASP A 119 -5.76 -1.71 -17.92
N ARG A 120 -4.69 -1.69 -17.13
CA ARG A 120 -3.34 -1.34 -17.57
C ARG A 120 -2.78 -2.36 -18.56
N ALA A 121 -3.15 -3.63 -18.43
CA ALA A 121 -2.69 -4.66 -19.35
C ALA A 121 -3.26 -4.50 -20.76
N SER A 122 -4.42 -3.85 -20.88
CA SER A 122 -5.01 -3.45 -22.18
C SER A 122 -4.58 -2.04 -22.61
N GLY A 123 -3.52 -1.48 -22.03
CA GLY A 123 -3.00 -0.15 -22.38
C GLY A 123 -3.70 1.00 -21.68
N GLY A 124 -4.35 0.76 -20.54
CA GLY A 124 -4.97 1.79 -19.71
C GLY A 124 -6.42 2.12 -20.09
N VAL A 125 -7.19 1.12 -20.43
CA VAL A 125 -8.64 1.25 -20.69
C VAL A 125 -9.37 1.48 -19.38
N LEU A 126 -10.28 2.45 -19.35
CA LEU A 126 -11.23 2.64 -18.25
C LEU A 126 -12.36 1.63 -18.39
N VAL A 127 -12.51 0.74 -17.43
CA VAL A 127 -13.53 -0.31 -17.46
C VAL A 127 -14.57 -0.04 -16.39
N LEU A 128 -15.86 -0.11 -16.77
CA LEU A 128 -16.98 -0.09 -15.85
C LEU A 128 -17.73 -1.42 -15.93
N GLY A 129 -18.08 -1.97 -14.77
CA GLY A 129 -18.84 -3.21 -14.66
C GLY A 129 -20.31 -2.96 -14.34
N PHE A 130 -21.22 -3.67 -15.03
CA PHE A 130 -22.65 -3.68 -14.71
C PHE A 130 -23.16 -5.13 -14.70
N ILE A 131 -24.11 -5.44 -13.81
CA ILE A 131 -24.65 -6.80 -13.71
C ILE A 131 -25.66 -7.14 -14.83
N ASP A 132 -26.26 -6.14 -15.40
CA ASP A 132 -27.18 -6.23 -16.54
C ASP A 132 -26.47 -6.08 -17.90
N ASP A 133 -27.23 -5.89 -18.98
CA ASP A 133 -26.64 -5.70 -20.31
C ASP A 133 -25.72 -4.48 -20.35
N PRO A 134 -24.43 -4.62 -20.68
CA PRO A 134 -23.48 -3.51 -20.69
C PRO A 134 -23.67 -2.51 -21.85
N GLU A 135 -24.32 -2.91 -22.97
CA GLU A 135 -24.40 -2.06 -24.16
C GLU A 135 -25.23 -0.79 -23.97
N PRO A 136 -26.41 -0.81 -23.30
CA PRO A 136 -27.11 0.44 -22.97
C PRO A 136 -26.29 1.39 -22.10
N HIS A 137 -25.56 0.86 -21.12
CA HIS A 137 -24.67 1.65 -20.26
C HIS A 137 -23.53 2.26 -21.06
N ARG A 138 -22.89 1.48 -21.94
CA ARG A 138 -21.83 1.97 -22.82
C ARG A 138 -22.32 3.13 -23.67
N ALA A 139 -23.46 2.96 -24.34
CA ALA A 139 -24.03 4.00 -25.19
C ALA A 139 -24.33 5.28 -24.39
N ALA A 140 -24.91 5.15 -23.21
CA ALA A 140 -25.24 6.28 -22.35
C ALA A 140 -23.98 7.03 -21.84
N ILE A 141 -22.97 6.28 -21.36
CA ILE A 141 -21.72 6.85 -20.87
C ILE A 141 -20.97 7.61 -21.96
N LEU A 142 -20.85 7.04 -23.16
CA LEU A 142 -20.13 7.68 -24.25
C LEU A 142 -20.80 8.97 -24.74
N GLN A 143 -22.11 9.12 -24.54
CA GLN A 143 -22.86 10.35 -24.86
C GLN A 143 -22.81 11.40 -23.77
N ARG A 144 -22.36 11.08 -22.56
CA ARG A 144 -22.30 12.04 -21.46
C ARG A 144 -21.27 13.13 -21.72
N ARG A 145 -21.69 14.34 -21.37
CA ARG A 145 -20.84 15.52 -21.35
C ARG A 145 -20.55 15.89 -19.92
N PRO A 146 -19.34 16.34 -19.60
CA PRO A 146 -19.04 16.86 -18.26
C PRO A 146 -19.92 18.07 -17.93
N THR A 147 -20.44 18.12 -16.72
CA THR A 147 -21.23 19.23 -16.18
C THR A 147 -20.74 19.60 -14.79
N ALA A 148 -21.14 20.78 -14.28
CA ALA A 148 -20.79 21.18 -12.91
C ALA A 148 -21.38 20.21 -11.85
N ASP A 149 -22.49 19.54 -12.17
CA ASP A 149 -23.15 18.59 -11.27
C ASP A 149 -22.36 17.28 -11.09
N ASP A 150 -21.37 17.02 -11.94
CA ASP A 150 -20.46 15.89 -11.80
C ASP A 150 -19.42 16.08 -10.66
N TYR A 151 -19.45 17.26 -9.99
CA TYR A 151 -18.53 17.60 -8.89
C TYR A 151 -19.26 18.06 -7.62
N PRO A 152 -20.15 17.25 -7.05
CA PRO A 152 -21.01 17.70 -5.95
C PRO A 152 -20.27 18.06 -4.66
N VAL A 153 -19.01 17.69 -4.53
CA VAL A 153 -18.19 17.86 -3.29
C VAL A 153 -17.17 19.00 -3.43
N VAL A 154 -16.97 19.54 -4.63
CA VAL A 154 -15.93 20.56 -4.89
C VAL A 154 -16.61 21.91 -5.10
N ASP A 155 -16.34 22.88 -4.21
CA ASP A 155 -16.87 24.24 -4.29
C ASP A 155 -15.71 25.27 -4.27
N PRO A 156 -15.50 26.04 -5.34
CA PRO A 156 -16.20 25.96 -6.63
C PRO A 156 -15.78 24.72 -7.44
N PRO A 157 -16.66 24.20 -8.31
CA PRO A 157 -16.31 23.11 -9.19
C PRO A 157 -15.18 23.54 -10.14
N PRO A 158 -14.29 22.59 -10.52
CA PRO A 158 -13.20 22.90 -11.43
C PRO A 158 -13.75 23.40 -12.79
N PRO A 159 -13.02 24.29 -13.49
CA PRO A 159 -13.45 24.75 -14.80
C PRO A 159 -13.46 23.56 -15.79
N ILE A 160 -14.58 23.35 -16.45
CA ILE A 160 -14.71 22.35 -17.52
C ILE A 160 -14.04 22.94 -18.76
N THR A 161 -12.86 22.42 -19.08
CA THR A 161 -12.07 22.89 -20.23
C THR A 161 -12.37 22.13 -21.52
N ASP A 162 -12.97 20.93 -21.39
CA ASP A 162 -13.41 20.10 -22.52
C ASP A 162 -14.80 19.54 -22.22
N ASP A 163 -15.81 20.08 -22.93
CA ASP A 163 -17.22 19.73 -22.79
C ASP A 163 -17.70 18.72 -23.84
N ARG A 164 -16.77 18.12 -24.61
CA ARG A 164 -17.13 17.07 -25.56
C ARG A 164 -17.70 15.83 -24.85
N PRO A 165 -18.59 15.08 -25.53
CA PRO A 165 -18.97 13.76 -25.03
C PRO A 165 -17.75 12.86 -24.77
N LEU A 166 -17.82 12.01 -23.75
CA LEU A 166 -16.69 11.12 -23.42
C LEU A 166 -16.27 10.24 -24.61
N GLY A 167 -17.22 9.84 -25.49
CA GLY A 167 -16.92 9.04 -26.67
C GLY A 167 -16.23 9.81 -27.82
N GLU A 168 -16.15 11.16 -27.73
CA GLU A 168 -15.46 12.01 -28.71
C GLU A 168 -14.07 12.46 -28.21
N ARG A 169 -13.66 12.00 -27.05
CA ARG A 169 -12.36 12.32 -26.46
C ARG A 169 -11.32 11.29 -26.91
N ASP A 170 -10.19 11.78 -27.42
CA ASP A 170 -9.11 10.95 -27.94
C ASP A 170 -8.15 10.44 -26.84
N ASP A 171 -8.21 11.07 -25.64
CA ASP A 171 -7.33 10.80 -24.51
C ASP A 171 -7.90 9.74 -23.54
N VAL A 172 -9.12 9.24 -23.79
CA VAL A 172 -9.82 8.28 -22.92
C VAL A 172 -10.42 7.16 -23.74
N VAL A 173 -10.14 5.91 -23.37
CA VAL A 173 -10.82 4.73 -23.89
C VAL A 173 -11.64 4.11 -22.78
N ILE A 174 -12.95 3.98 -23.01
CA ILE A 174 -13.90 3.45 -22.03
C ILE A 174 -14.48 2.14 -22.53
N ASP A 175 -14.36 1.09 -21.74
CA ASP A 175 -15.05 -0.17 -21.94
C ASP A 175 -16.12 -0.40 -20.87
N VAL A 176 -17.20 -1.09 -21.25
CA VAL A 176 -18.26 -1.47 -20.31
C VAL A 176 -18.45 -2.97 -20.43
N VAL A 177 -18.36 -3.66 -19.31
CA VAL A 177 -18.37 -5.12 -19.27
C VAL A 177 -19.46 -5.64 -18.34
N GLN A 178 -19.95 -6.85 -18.62
CA GLN A 178 -20.83 -7.52 -17.69
C GLN A 178 -20.03 -8.08 -16.52
N VAL A 179 -20.54 -7.84 -15.29
CA VAL A 179 -20.00 -8.37 -14.03
C VAL A 179 -21.04 -9.26 -13.34
N ARG A 180 -20.62 -10.00 -12.32
CA ARG A 180 -21.48 -10.92 -11.60
C ARG A 180 -22.29 -10.23 -10.48
N PHE A 181 -21.66 -9.29 -9.78
CA PHE A 181 -22.22 -8.65 -8.61
C PHE A 181 -22.16 -7.13 -8.73
N SER A 182 -23.17 -6.45 -8.21
CA SER A 182 -23.10 -5.02 -7.97
C SER A 182 -22.24 -4.73 -6.72
N GLU A 183 -21.74 -3.50 -6.58
CA GLU A 183 -21.02 -3.06 -5.38
C GLU A 183 -21.88 -3.24 -4.11
N ALA A 184 -23.18 -2.95 -4.18
CA ALA A 184 -24.11 -3.14 -3.07
C ALA A 184 -24.25 -4.63 -2.66
N GLU A 185 -24.29 -5.54 -3.64
CA GLU A 185 -24.33 -6.98 -3.38
C GLU A 185 -23.04 -7.48 -2.74
N VAL A 186 -21.88 -6.99 -3.20
CA VAL A 186 -20.57 -7.32 -2.61
C VAL A 186 -20.48 -6.82 -1.16
N GLU A 187 -20.90 -5.61 -0.90
CA GLU A 187 -20.91 -5.07 0.46
C GLU A 187 -21.81 -5.90 1.38
N ALA A 188 -22.99 -6.24 0.91
CA ALA A 188 -23.89 -7.11 1.63
C ALA A 188 -23.31 -8.53 1.84
N MET A 189 -22.56 -9.07 0.90
CA MET A 189 -21.84 -10.35 1.05
C MET A 189 -20.74 -10.26 2.09
N ARG A 190 -19.91 -9.22 2.02
CA ARG A 190 -18.85 -8.95 3.00
C ARG A 190 -19.42 -8.87 4.41
N ASP A 191 -20.50 -8.16 4.57
CA ASP A 191 -21.19 -8.02 5.86
C ASP A 191 -21.76 -9.34 6.38
N ARG A 192 -22.34 -10.17 5.49
CA ARG A 192 -22.81 -11.52 5.89
C ARG A 192 -21.65 -12.42 6.29
N MET A 193 -20.56 -12.39 5.54
CA MET A 193 -19.35 -13.14 5.84
C MET A 193 -18.78 -12.76 7.20
N TRP A 194 -18.65 -11.45 7.50
CA TRP A 194 -18.17 -10.98 8.79
C TRP A 194 -19.06 -11.43 9.96
N ARG A 195 -20.37 -11.55 9.74
CA ARG A 195 -21.29 -12.10 10.74
C ARG A 195 -21.22 -13.62 10.88
N SER A 196 -20.77 -14.32 9.86
CA SER A 196 -20.67 -15.79 9.86
C SER A 196 -19.39 -16.31 10.54
N ILE A 197 -18.35 -15.50 10.63
CA ILE A 197 -17.11 -15.84 11.31
C ILE A 197 -17.01 -15.03 12.61
N PRO A 198 -17.15 -15.64 13.79
CA PRO A 198 -17.01 -14.95 15.07
C PRO A 198 -15.67 -14.24 15.19
N ARG A 199 -15.67 -13.06 15.78
CA ARG A 199 -14.47 -12.21 15.85
C ARG A 199 -13.32 -12.85 16.64
N GLU A 200 -13.65 -13.67 17.61
CA GLU A 200 -12.71 -14.47 18.39
C GLU A 200 -11.97 -15.50 17.54
N ASP A 201 -12.56 -15.97 16.44
CA ASP A 201 -11.99 -16.98 15.55
C ASP A 201 -11.06 -16.36 14.47
N TRP A 202 -11.07 -15.05 14.26
CA TRP A 202 -10.27 -14.42 13.21
C TRP A 202 -8.78 -14.70 13.37
N ARG A 203 -8.28 -14.55 14.60
CA ARG A 203 -6.86 -14.83 14.88
C ARG A 203 -6.51 -16.30 14.74
N SER A 204 -7.42 -17.19 15.16
CA SER A 204 -7.19 -18.63 15.05
C SER A 204 -7.11 -19.09 13.59
N PHE A 205 -7.78 -18.39 12.67
CA PHE A 205 -7.68 -18.64 11.23
C PHE A 205 -6.53 -17.91 10.55
N GLY A 206 -5.87 -16.99 11.23
CA GLY A 206 -4.89 -16.09 10.62
C GLY A 206 -5.53 -15.05 9.69
N LEU A 207 -6.82 -14.72 9.90
CA LEU A 207 -7.52 -13.74 9.08
C LEU A 207 -7.01 -12.34 9.37
N ASP A 208 -6.40 -11.72 8.35
CA ASP A 208 -5.79 -10.39 8.41
C ASP A 208 -6.72 -9.30 7.88
N GLY A 209 -7.52 -9.61 6.89
CA GLY A 209 -8.43 -8.64 6.31
C GLY A 209 -9.36 -9.21 5.26
N THR A 210 -10.17 -8.32 4.70
CA THR A 210 -10.99 -8.62 3.53
C THR A 210 -10.95 -7.45 2.57
N GLY A 211 -10.97 -7.77 1.29
CA GLY A 211 -11.11 -6.81 0.22
C GLY A 211 -12.19 -7.22 -0.77
N TYR A 212 -12.34 -6.44 -1.81
CA TYR A 212 -13.08 -6.82 -3.00
C TYR A 212 -12.18 -6.69 -4.22
N ASP A 213 -11.92 -7.81 -4.87
CA ASP A 213 -11.25 -7.81 -6.16
C ASP A 213 -12.29 -7.64 -7.27
N ILE A 214 -12.41 -6.40 -7.73
CA ILE A 214 -13.37 -6.02 -8.76
C ILE A 214 -13.11 -6.73 -10.09
N LYS A 215 -11.85 -7.00 -10.43
CA LYS A 215 -11.48 -7.68 -11.67
C LYS A 215 -11.80 -9.17 -11.60
N ARG A 216 -11.66 -9.77 -10.43
CA ARG A 216 -11.99 -11.19 -10.20
C ARG A 216 -13.43 -11.40 -9.77
N GLN A 217 -14.16 -10.32 -9.49
CA GLN A 217 -15.55 -10.37 -8.99
C GLN A 217 -15.70 -11.29 -7.79
N ARG A 218 -14.76 -11.13 -6.81
CA ARG A 218 -14.69 -11.94 -5.59
C ARG A 218 -14.40 -11.07 -4.38
N VAL A 219 -14.99 -11.46 -3.25
CA VAL A 219 -14.51 -11.00 -1.96
C VAL A 219 -13.19 -11.70 -1.68
N THR A 220 -12.13 -10.96 -1.44
CA THR A 220 -10.82 -11.49 -1.08
C THR A 220 -10.70 -11.63 0.43
N LEU A 221 -10.28 -12.79 0.91
CA LEU A 221 -9.85 -13.00 2.28
C LEU A 221 -8.31 -13.02 2.32
N TYR A 222 -7.75 -12.09 3.06
CA TYR A 222 -6.32 -12.06 3.33
C TYR A 222 -6.02 -12.90 4.57
N LEU A 223 -5.20 -13.91 4.41
CA LEU A 223 -4.83 -14.85 5.48
C LEU A 223 -3.32 -14.84 5.67
N VAL A 224 -2.87 -14.69 6.92
CA VAL A 224 -1.45 -14.74 7.28
C VAL A 224 -1.21 -15.98 8.13
N ASN A 225 -0.32 -16.86 7.66
CA ASN A 225 0.03 -18.11 8.33
C ASN A 225 -1.18 -18.95 8.80
N PRO A 226 -2.21 -19.16 7.98
CA PRO A 226 -3.38 -19.91 8.39
C PRO A 226 -2.95 -21.32 8.82
N PRO A 227 -3.51 -21.85 9.94
CA PRO A 227 -3.24 -23.21 10.36
C PRO A 227 -3.81 -24.22 9.35
N GLU A 228 -3.31 -25.46 9.44
CA GLU A 228 -3.83 -26.56 8.62
C GLU A 228 -5.35 -26.73 8.87
N GLY A 229 -6.11 -26.85 7.79
CA GLY A 229 -7.57 -27.00 7.86
C GLY A 229 -8.37 -25.68 7.93
N ALA A 230 -7.74 -24.54 8.24
CA ALA A 230 -8.44 -23.25 8.39
C ALA A 230 -9.27 -22.89 7.14
N LEU A 231 -8.75 -23.11 5.94
CA LEU A 231 -9.48 -22.79 4.71
C LEU A 231 -10.77 -23.59 4.55
N ALA A 232 -10.76 -24.88 4.91
CA ALA A 232 -11.95 -25.74 4.84
C ALA A 232 -12.99 -25.27 5.89
N GLU A 233 -12.56 -24.97 7.09
CA GLU A 233 -13.43 -24.49 8.17
C GLU A 233 -14.04 -23.12 7.84
N ILE A 234 -13.27 -22.21 7.26
CA ILE A 234 -13.78 -20.93 6.76
C ILE A 234 -14.81 -21.17 5.66
N ALA A 235 -14.53 -22.07 4.70
CA ALA A 235 -15.45 -22.37 3.61
C ALA A 235 -16.81 -22.90 4.09
N GLU A 236 -16.83 -23.71 5.13
CA GLU A 236 -18.06 -24.24 5.74
C GLU A 236 -18.92 -23.13 6.40
N ARG A 237 -18.28 -22.07 6.88
CA ARG A 237 -18.95 -20.95 7.56
C ARG A 237 -19.45 -19.86 6.62
N ILE A 238 -18.86 -19.73 5.44
CA ILE A 238 -19.21 -18.70 4.46
C ILE A 238 -20.48 -19.08 3.71
N PRO A 239 -21.47 -18.17 3.60
CA PRO A 239 -22.73 -18.47 2.92
C PRO A 239 -22.59 -18.81 1.43
N ASP A 240 -21.65 -18.16 0.72
CA ASP A 240 -21.36 -18.39 -0.69
C ASP A 240 -19.84 -18.45 -0.93
N PRO A 241 -19.22 -19.63 -0.77
CA PRO A 241 -17.77 -19.79 -1.02
C PRO A 241 -17.38 -19.50 -2.47
N SER A 242 -18.32 -19.62 -3.42
CA SER A 242 -18.03 -19.34 -4.85
C SER A 242 -17.84 -17.86 -5.14
N ALA A 243 -18.30 -16.98 -4.25
CA ALA A 243 -18.11 -15.54 -4.36
C ALA A 243 -16.85 -15.04 -3.62
N VAL A 244 -16.06 -15.96 -3.07
CA VAL A 244 -14.88 -15.63 -2.25
C VAL A 244 -13.65 -16.27 -2.86
N CYS A 245 -12.52 -15.58 -2.78
CA CYS A 245 -11.21 -16.19 -2.98
C CYS A 245 -10.27 -15.84 -1.82
N VAL A 246 -9.21 -16.60 -1.67
CA VAL A 246 -8.24 -16.44 -0.59
C VAL A 246 -6.87 -16.07 -1.13
N GLU A 247 -6.26 -15.10 -0.48
CA GLU A 247 -4.87 -14.75 -0.63
C GLU A 247 -4.14 -15.16 0.65
N VAL A 248 -3.15 -16.04 0.53
CA VAL A 248 -2.43 -16.58 1.70
C VAL A 248 -1.00 -16.08 1.68
N THR A 249 -0.66 -15.29 2.68
CA THR A 249 0.70 -14.85 2.95
C THR A 249 1.33 -15.74 4.00
N ARG A 250 2.52 -16.26 3.74
CA ARG A 250 3.34 -16.95 4.72
C ARG A 250 4.47 -16.02 5.12
N THR A 251 4.40 -15.52 6.35
CA THR A 251 5.52 -14.77 6.92
C THR A 251 6.58 -15.75 7.42
N PRO A 252 7.86 -15.49 7.14
CA PRO A 252 8.93 -16.26 7.75
C PRO A 252 8.82 -16.22 9.27
N GLN A 253 9.10 -17.34 9.93
CA GLN A 253 9.21 -17.33 11.38
C GLN A 253 10.45 -16.51 11.77
N PRO A 254 10.35 -15.68 12.84
CA PRO A 254 11.50 -14.95 13.32
C PRO A 254 12.58 -15.97 13.77
N PRO A 255 13.86 -15.62 13.61
CA PRO A 255 14.93 -16.48 14.05
C PRO A 255 14.83 -16.75 15.54
N GLU A 256 15.08 -18.00 15.93
CA GLU A 256 15.23 -18.38 17.34
C GLU A 256 16.59 -17.91 17.85
N GLY A 257 16.64 -17.50 19.11
CA GLY A 257 17.89 -17.12 19.79
C GLY A 257 18.02 -15.61 20.01
N PRO A 258 19.20 -15.18 20.49
CA PRO A 258 19.46 -13.78 20.76
C PRO A 258 19.47 -12.97 19.47
N LEU A 259 19.05 -11.70 19.57
CA LEU A 259 19.12 -10.78 18.44
C LEU A 259 20.59 -10.54 18.07
N ALA A 260 20.92 -10.68 16.80
CA ALA A 260 22.26 -10.50 16.24
C ALA A 260 22.12 -9.78 14.89
N VAL A 261 21.86 -8.48 14.92
CA VAL A 261 21.55 -7.66 13.74
C VAL A 261 22.54 -6.51 13.53
N ILE A 262 23.19 -6.02 14.60
CA ILE A 262 24.24 -4.99 14.45
C ILE A 262 25.39 -5.62 13.67
N PRO A 263 25.81 -5.05 12.52
CA PRO A 263 26.91 -5.57 11.73
C PRO A 263 28.24 -5.50 12.51
N ASP A 264 29.25 -6.21 12.05
CA ASP A 264 30.61 -6.04 12.56
C ASP A 264 30.99 -4.55 12.44
N LEU A 265 31.46 -3.96 13.54
CA LEU A 265 31.84 -2.55 13.56
C LEU A 265 33.00 -2.22 12.62
N ASN A 266 33.71 -3.25 12.13
CA ASN A 266 34.74 -3.11 11.10
C ASN A 266 34.17 -3.17 9.67
N GLU A 267 32.87 -3.42 9.50
CA GLU A 267 32.22 -3.39 8.19
C GLU A 267 31.96 -1.95 7.78
N GLU A 268 32.84 -1.39 6.95
CA GLU A 268 32.74 -0.01 6.47
C GLU A 268 31.56 0.21 5.50
N ASP A 269 31.04 -0.87 4.90
CA ASP A 269 30.00 -0.83 3.87
C ASP A 269 28.91 -1.89 4.10
N PRO A 270 28.15 -1.80 5.23
CA PRO A 270 27.11 -2.77 5.54
C PRO A 270 25.91 -2.67 4.58
N LEU A 271 25.08 -3.70 4.58
CA LEU A 271 23.76 -3.63 3.96
C LEU A 271 22.87 -2.69 4.77
N VAL A 272 22.22 -1.76 4.08
CA VAL A 272 21.26 -0.82 4.66
C VAL A 272 20.03 -0.69 3.76
N SER A 273 18.93 -0.21 4.32
CA SER A 273 17.71 0.06 3.56
C SER A 273 17.05 1.34 4.03
N CYS A 274 16.38 2.04 3.13
CA CYS A 274 15.37 3.04 3.47
C CYS A 274 13.98 2.42 3.46
N PRO A 275 12.96 3.03 4.07
CA PRO A 275 11.59 2.57 3.94
C PRO A 275 11.18 2.43 2.46
N GLY A 276 10.69 1.23 2.09
CA GLY A 276 10.27 0.94 0.71
C GLY A 276 11.40 0.59 -0.27
N THR A 277 12.68 0.56 0.17
CA THR A 277 13.79 0.12 -0.70
C THR A 277 14.30 -1.26 -0.30
N PRO A 278 14.79 -2.07 -1.24
CA PRO A 278 15.53 -3.28 -0.92
C PRO A 278 16.84 -2.92 -0.19
N PRO A 279 17.41 -3.86 0.59
CA PRO A 279 18.73 -3.69 1.17
C PRO A 279 19.81 -3.56 0.08
N VAL A 280 20.66 -2.54 0.23
CA VAL A 280 21.80 -2.27 -0.64
C VAL A 280 23.04 -1.93 0.19
N ARG A 281 24.23 -1.94 -0.39
CA ARG A 281 25.43 -1.47 0.30
C ARG A 281 25.32 0.02 0.61
N TYR A 282 25.81 0.42 1.78
CA TYR A 282 25.74 1.84 2.20
C TYR A 282 26.40 2.79 1.19
N SER A 283 27.53 2.38 0.61
CA SER A 283 28.20 3.13 -0.46
C SER A 283 27.29 3.41 -1.65
N GLN A 284 26.41 2.48 -2.01
CA GLN A 284 25.44 2.66 -3.09
C GLN A 284 24.34 3.69 -2.74
N MET A 285 24.09 3.92 -1.45
CA MET A 285 23.14 4.96 -1.01
C MET A 285 23.77 6.36 -0.94
N ILE A 286 25.08 6.45 -0.62
CA ILE A 286 25.77 7.73 -0.51
C ILE A 286 26.01 8.34 -1.90
N ASP A 287 26.46 7.53 -2.85
CA ASP A 287 26.78 7.98 -4.21
C ASP A 287 26.17 7.05 -5.28
N PRO A 288 24.84 6.99 -5.34
CA PRO A 288 24.15 6.14 -6.30
C PRO A 288 24.32 6.71 -7.73
N PRO A 289 24.43 5.84 -8.74
CA PRO A 289 24.50 6.29 -10.13
C PRO A 289 23.22 7.02 -10.54
N SER A 290 23.38 8.10 -11.32
CA SER A 290 22.25 8.81 -11.93
C SER A 290 21.57 7.89 -12.94
N ILE A 291 20.25 8.02 -13.10
CA ILE A 291 19.54 7.36 -14.20
C ILE A 291 20.09 7.78 -15.57
N ASP A 292 20.74 8.96 -15.66
CA ASP A 292 21.33 9.43 -16.91
C ASP A 292 22.61 8.67 -17.27
N ASP A 293 23.25 8.05 -16.30
CA ASP A 293 24.51 7.30 -16.47
C ASP A 293 24.28 5.79 -16.68
N VAL A 294 23.02 5.32 -16.60
CA VAL A 294 22.68 3.89 -16.68
C VAL A 294 21.87 3.59 -17.94
N ASP A 295 22.40 2.69 -18.76
CA ASP A 295 21.72 2.16 -19.95
C ASP A 295 21.02 0.82 -19.59
N HIS A 296 19.73 0.91 -19.24
CA HIS A 296 18.94 -0.26 -18.89
C HIS A 296 17.45 -0.05 -19.21
N PRO A 297 16.72 -1.07 -19.73
CA PRO A 297 15.31 -0.92 -20.11
C PRO A 297 14.38 -0.40 -19.00
N ALA A 298 14.63 -0.77 -17.74
CA ALA A 298 13.86 -0.22 -16.61
C ALA A 298 14.05 1.29 -16.43
N VAL A 299 15.24 1.81 -16.75
CA VAL A 299 15.51 3.26 -16.73
C VAL A 299 14.72 3.98 -17.80
N ASP A 300 14.55 3.37 -18.97
CA ASP A 300 13.76 3.95 -20.07
C ASP A 300 12.29 4.03 -19.69
N VAL A 301 11.76 3.01 -18.98
CA VAL A 301 10.40 3.03 -18.42
C VAL A 301 10.25 4.19 -17.43
N LEU A 302 11.19 4.36 -16.48
CA LEU A 302 11.12 5.49 -15.54
C LEU A 302 11.18 6.85 -16.28
N ARG A 303 12.05 7.01 -17.27
CA ARG A 303 12.14 8.25 -18.05
C ARG A 303 10.82 8.56 -18.78
N ALA A 304 10.18 7.54 -19.33
CA ALA A 304 8.86 7.68 -19.97
C ALA A 304 7.80 8.13 -18.97
N GLU A 305 7.78 7.57 -17.76
CA GLU A 305 6.86 7.96 -16.67
C GLU A 305 7.11 9.39 -16.20
N LEU A 306 8.36 9.80 -16.02
CA LEU A 306 8.73 11.17 -15.65
C LEU A 306 8.28 12.18 -16.71
N GLN A 307 8.39 11.83 -18.00
CA GLN A 307 7.92 12.68 -19.10
C GLN A 307 6.39 12.74 -19.14
N ALA A 308 5.71 11.64 -18.89
CA ALA A 308 4.26 11.58 -18.85
C ALA A 308 3.70 12.40 -17.67
N ALA A 309 4.26 12.24 -16.47
CA ALA A 309 3.87 12.99 -15.28
C ALA A 309 4.03 14.52 -15.43
N GLY A 310 5.06 14.95 -16.16
CA GLY A 310 5.25 16.39 -16.46
C GLY A 310 4.22 17.00 -17.41
N ARG A 311 3.44 16.18 -18.10
CA ARG A 311 2.40 16.60 -19.06
C ARG A 311 0.97 16.48 -18.51
N ASP A 312 0.82 15.82 -17.38
CA ASP A 312 -0.48 15.58 -16.77
C ASP A 312 -0.83 16.72 -15.78
N PRO A 313 -1.75 17.63 -16.10
CA PRO A 313 -2.13 18.73 -15.21
C PRO A 313 -2.88 18.29 -13.96
N GLY A 314 -3.39 17.04 -13.92
CA GLY A 314 -4.12 16.47 -12.78
C GLY A 314 -3.36 15.36 -12.04
N GLY A 315 -2.22 14.91 -12.54
CA GLY A 315 -1.40 13.89 -11.88
C GLY A 315 -0.56 14.48 -10.74
N GLU A 316 -0.41 13.78 -9.63
CA GLU A 316 0.63 14.12 -8.66
C GLU A 316 1.99 14.07 -9.36
N PRO A 317 2.72 15.20 -9.40
CA PRO A 317 4.02 15.20 -10.04
C PRO A 317 4.96 14.25 -9.29
N LEU A 318 5.67 13.41 -10.03
CA LEU A 318 6.80 12.68 -9.47
C LEU A 318 7.75 13.68 -8.81
N PRO A 319 8.36 13.34 -7.66
CA PRO A 319 9.25 14.23 -6.95
C PRO A 319 10.26 14.88 -7.90
N ARG A 320 10.35 16.20 -7.89
CA ARG A 320 11.34 16.94 -8.67
C ARG A 320 12.67 16.80 -7.94
N GLY A 321 13.56 16.01 -8.47
CA GLY A 321 14.87 15.79 -7.91
C GLY A 321 15.77 15.03 -8.89
N ARG A 322 17.02 14.84 -8.50
CA ARG A 322 17.92 13.93 -9.21
C ARG A 322 17.42 12.50 -8.95
N TRP A 323 17.01 11.82 -10.01
CA TRP A 323 16.69 10.39 -9.94
C TRP A 323 17.95 9.56 -10.04
N VAL A 324 18.04 8.56 -9.18
CA VAL A 324 19.20 7.67 -9.04
C VAL A 324 18.76 6.23 -9.02
N VAL A 325 19.66 5.34 -9.39
CA VAL A 325 19.44 3.90 -9.35
C VAL A 325 19.86 3.38 -7.98
N ILE A 326 18.92 2.81 -7.24
CA ILE A 326 19.19 2.13 -5.96
C ILE A 326 19.61 0.68 -6.22
N SER A 327 18.80 -0.05 -7.00
CA SER A 327 19.14 -1.42 -7.41
C SER A 327 18.52 -1.75 -8.75
N ILE A 328 19.17 -2.63 -9.50
CA ILE A 328 18.61 -3.29 -10.68
C ILE A 328 18.99 -4.76 -10.61
N ASP A 329 17.98 -5.61 -10.53
CA ASP A 329 18.10 -7.07 -10.57
C ASP A 329 17.54 -7.61 -11.90
N SER A 330 17.40 -8.94 -12.01
CA SER A 330 16.89 -9.60 -13.22
C SER A 330 15.41 -9.30 -13.51
N ASP A 331 14.65 -8.98 -12.49
CA ASP A 331 13.18 -8.87 -12.52
C ASP A 331 12.65 -7.62 -11.80
N ARG A 332 13.50 -6.89 -11.09
CA ARG A 332 13.11 -5.68 -10.36
C ARG A 332 14.15 -4.58 -10.48
N ALA A 333 13.69 -3.34 -10.58
CA ALA A 333 14.53 -2.15 -10.47
C ALA A 333 13.90 -1.18 -9.47
N THR A 334 14.72 -0.58 -8.62
CA THR A 334 14.30 0.42 -7.63
C THR A 334 15.10 1.70 -7.87
N PHE A 335 14.38 2.79 -7.94
CA PHE A 335 14.92 4.14 -8.17
C PHE A 335 14.52 5.06 -7.03
N ALA A 336 15.31 6.07 -6.77
CA ALA A 336 14.97 7.10 -5.81
C ALA A 336 15.14 8.50 -6.39
N ALA A 337 14.24 9.41 -6.01
CA ALA A 337 14.39 10.83 -6.22
C ALA A 337 14.93 11.45 -4.94
N LEU A 338 16.14 11.99 -5.00
CA LEU A 338 16.76 12.65 -3.86
C LEU A 338 16.45 14.15 -3.90
N SER A 339 15.87 14.68 -2.84
CA SER A 339 15.63 16.11 -2.66
C SER A 339 15.93 16.53 -1.22
N ALA A 340 16.14 17.81 -0.99
CA ALA A 340 16.40 18.34 0.34
C ALA A 340 15.19 18.22 1.30
N SER A 341 13.99 18.06 0.75
CA SER A 341 12.73 18.00 1.52
C SER A 341 12.16 16.59 1.69
N GLY A 342 12.81 15.59 1.12
CA GLY A 342 12.33 14.20 1.17
C GLY A 342 12.87 13.37 0.02
N PHE A 343 12.47 12.12 -0.01
CA PHE A 343 12.79 11.25 -1.12
C PHE A 343 11.55 10.56 -1.67
N GLY A 344 11.58 10.24 -2.96
CA GLY A 344 10.59 9.38 -3.60
C GLY A 344 11.25 8.09 -4.02
N VAL A 345 10.52 7.00 -3.98
CA VAL A 345 10.96 5.68 -4.47
C VAL A 345 10.03 5.26 -5.60
N ALA A 346 10.60 4.81 -6.70
CA ALA A 346 9.85 4.23 -7.81
C ALA A 346 10.28 2.77 -8.01
N GLY A 347 9.30 1.88 -8.10
CA GLY A 347 9.49 0.46 -8.40
C GLY A 347 9.17 0.17 -9.86
N ILE A 348 9.99 -0.64 -10.50
CA ILE A 348 9.77 -1.15 -11.85
C ILE A 348 10.06 -2.65 -11.83
N GLU A 349 9.12 -3.46 -12.29
CA GLU A 349 9.25 -4.91 -12.30
C GLU A 349 9.21 -5.46 -13.72
N ARG A 350 9.80 -6.64 -13.90
CA ARG A 350 9.79 -7.33 -15.17
C ARG A 350 8.60 -8.28 -15.25
N SER A 351 7.76 -8.09 -16.27
CA SER A 351 6.65 -9.01 -16.59
C SER A 351 6.88 -9.60 -17.99
N GLY A 352 7.26 -10.87 -18.04
CA GLY A 352 7.71 -11.50 -19.27
C GLY A 352 8.94 -10.82 -19.86
N ASP A 353 8.83 -10.30 -21.09
CA ASP A 353 9.93 -9.59 -21.76
C ASP A 353 9.91 -8.06 -21.55
N ARG A 354 8.97 -7.54 -20.78
CA ARG A 354 8.79 -6.09 -20.56
C ARG A 354 9.07 -5.68 -19.14
N TRP A 355 9.52 -4.43 -18.98
CA TRP A 355 9.63 -3.77 -17.71
C TRP A 355 8.40 -2.88 -17.49
N ILE A 356 7.84 -2.89 -16.28
CA ILE A 356 6.56 -2.26 -15.94
C ILE A 356 6.75 -1.40 -14.70
N PHE A 357 6.21 -0.17 -14.73
CA PHE A 357 6.17 0.69 -13.56
C PHE A 357 5.12 0.15 -12.56
N THR A 358 5.56 -0.21 -11.36
CA THR A 358 4.69 -0.82 -10.34
C THR A 358 4.17 0.19 -9.31
N GLY A 359 4.75 1.36 -9.27
CA GLY A 359 4.28 2.41 -8.36
C GLY A 359 5.40 3.25 -7.78
N GLU A 360 4.99 4.20 -6.95
CA GLU A 360 5.89 5.07 -6.21
C GLU A 360 5.44 5.21 -4.76
N ALA A 361 6.40 5.51 -3.90
CA ALA A 361 6.18 5.97 -2.55
C ALA A 361 6.99 7.24 -2.32
N SER A 362 6.46 8.17 -1.55
CA SER A 362 7.18 9.35 -1.10
C SER A 362 7.18 9.39 0.43
N GLY A 363 8.23 9.97 1.00
CA GLY A 363 8.40 10.05 2.44
C GLY A 363 9.35 11.17 2.85
N GLY A 364 9.59 11.26 4.14
CA GLY A 364 10.63 12.11 4.71
C GLY A 364 12.03 11.74 4.24
N PRO A 365 13.08 12.39 4.75
CA PRO A 365 14.45 12.03 4.43
C PRO A 365 14.73 10.56 4.73
N CYS A 366 15.51 9.92 3.86
CA CYS A 366 15.94 8.57 4.11
C CYS A 366 16.94 8.53 5.25
N GLU A 367 16.59 7.84 6.33
CA GLU A 367 17.50 7.44 7.37
C GLU A 367 17.88 5.97 7.12
N PRO A 368 19.11 5.69 6.65
CA PRO A 368 19.53 4.34 6.38
C PRO A 368 19.54 3.49 7.65
N THR A 369 19.04 2.29 7.52
CA THR A 369 18.91 1.40 8.67
C THR A 369 19.34 -0.02 8.31
N ILE A 370 19.86 -0.76 9.28
CA ILE A 370 20.24 -2.15 9.14
C ILE A 370 19.00 -3.00 8.89
N PRO A 371 18.97 -3.85 7.88
CA PRO A 371 17.86 -4.75 7.62
C PRO A 371 17.67 -5.75 8.76
N LEU A 372 16.45 -5.88 9.24
CA LEU A 372 16.12 -6.90 10.22
C LEU A 372 15.90 -8.27 9.55
N PRO A 373 16.19 -9.37 10.24
CA PRO A 373 15.78 -10.70 9.81
C PRO A 373 14.27 -10.77 9.54
N ALA A 374 13.88 -11.57 8.58
CA ALA A 374 12.48 -11.79 8.26
C ALA A 374 11.68 -12.24 9.49
N GLY A 375 10.46 -11.71 9.65
CA GLY A 375 9.61 -11.96 10.82
C GLY A 375 9.89 -11.06 12.02
N LEU A 376 10.82 -10.11 11.90
CA LEU A 376 11.05 -9.06 12.89
C LEU A 376 10.68 -7.69 12.33
N ALA A 377 10.21 -6.81 13.20
CA ALA A 377 9.87 -5.42 12.89
C ALA A 377 10.65 -4.47 13.80
N ARG A 378 10.68 -3.22 13.38
CA ARG A 378 11.39 -2.14 14.06
C ARG A 378 10.68 -1.67 15.29
N VAL A 379 11.48 -1.17 16.21
CA VAL A 379 11.06 -0.44 17.40
C VAL A 379 11.76 0.91 17.42
N GLU A 380 11.18 1.87 18.07
CA GLU A 380 11.84 3.10 18.50
C GLU A 380 12.49 2.87 19.86
N VAL A 381 13.72 3.31 20.00
CA VAL A 381 14.48 3.24 21.25
C VAL A 381 14.86 4.64 21.69
N ARG A 382 14.62 4.96 22.95
CA ARG A 382 15.04 6.23 23.56
C ARG A 382 15.50 6.01 24.99
N LEU A 383 16.32 6.90 25.51
CA LEU A 383 16.69 6.90 26.94
C LEU A 383 15.47 7.21 27.82
N ASP A 384 15.38 6.59 28.98
CA ASP A 384 14.35 6.98 29.97
C ASP A 384 14.75 8.31 30.63
N ALA A 385 13.99 9.36 30.36
CA ALA A 385 14.22 10.69 30.94
C ALA A 385 14.20 10.71 32.49
N ASN A 386 13.53 9.72 33.11
CA ASN A 386 13.47 9.59 34.57
C ASN A 386 14.67 8.84 35.16
N SER A 387 15.51 8.25 34.31
CA SER A 387 16.64 7.40 34.72
C SER A 387 17.81 7.60 33.74
N MET A 388 18.22 8.86 33.57
CA MET A 388 19.38 9.21 32.75
C MET A 388 20.64 8.57 33.33
N PRO A 389 21.45 7.89 32.49
CA PRO A 389 22.62 7.19 33.00
C PRO A 389 23.74 8.14 33.42
N ASP A 390 24.40 7.79 34.51
CA ASP A 390 25.63 8.43 34.99
C ASP A 390 26.87 7.65 34.50
N PRO A 391 28.06 8.29 34.41
CA PRO A 391 29.29 7.61 33.99
C PRO A 391 29.66 6.38 34.83
N GLY A 392 29.23 6.31 36.09
CA GLY A 392 29.49 5.18 36.97
C GLY A 392 28.55 4.00 36.80
N ASP A 393 27.49 4.15 36.04
CA ASP A 393 26.47 3.11 35.90
C ASP A 393 26.95 1.93 35.05
N THR A 394 26.61 0.73 35.49
CA THR A 394 26.80 -0.52 34.77
C THR A 394 25.49 -1.01 34.11
N SER A 395 24.47 -0.17 34.08
CA SER A 395 23.23 -0.41 33.36
C SER A 395 22.66 0.90 32.82
N ILE A 396 21.92 0.80 31.72
CA ILE A 396 21.18 1.92 31.13
C ILE A 396 19.70 1.57 31.04
N HIS A 397 18.85 2.58 31.22
CA HIS A 397 17.40 2.42 31.13
C HIS A 397 16.91 3.04 29.84
N VAL A 398 16.22 2.23 29.03
CA VAL A 398 15.66 2.65 27.75
C VAL A 398 14.16 2.39 27.71
N LEU A 399 13.47 3.20 26.93
CA LEU A 399 12.07 3.01 26.55
C LEU A 399 12.03 2.52 25.13
N VAL A 400 11.41 1.36 24.92
CA VAL A 400 11.27 0.72 23.62
C VAL A 400 9.81 0.77 23.21
N THR A 401 9.51 1.21 21.98
CA THR A 401 8.14 1.35 21.46
C THR A 401 8.01 0.67 20.09
N GLU A 402 7.05 -0.21 19.93
CA GLU A 402 6.75 -0.83 18.64
C GLU A 402 6.24 0.24 17.66
N GLN A 403 6.89 0.36 16.48
CA GLN A 403 6.52 1.36 15.47
C GLN A 403 5.32 0.94 14.62
N GLY A 404 5.10 -0.36 14.42
CA GLY A 404 3.97 -0.90 13.67
C GLY A 404 2.64 -0.77 14.40
N CYS A 405 1.53 -0.89 13.67
CA CYS A 405 0.21 -1.01 14.30
C CYS A 405 0.13 -2.32 15.09
N ALA A 406 -0.10 -2.24 16.39
CA ALA A 406 -0.11 -3.39 17.30
C ALA A 406 -1.33 -3.42 18.23
N SER A 407 -2.39 -2.66 17.90
CA SER A 407 -3.62 -2.54 18.72
C SER A 407 -3.36 -2.10 20.16
N GLY A 408 -2.27 -1.34 20.39
CA GLY A 408 -1.89 -0.86 21.72
C GLY A 408 -1.41 -1.94 22.68
N ARG A 409 -0.91 -3.08 22.15
CA ARG A 409 -0.38 -4.15 23.00
C ARG A 409 0.89 -3.72 23.75
N GLU A 410 1.13 -4.36 24.88
CA GLU A 410 2.46 -4.41 25.50
C GLU A 410 3.31 -5.44 24.73
N MET A 411 4.58 -5.09 24.45
CA MET A 411 5.44 -5.99 23.65
C MET A 411 5.77 -7.30 24.37
N GLY A 412 6.00 -7.27 25.67
CA GLY A 412 6.24 -8.48 26.47
C GLY A 412 7.23 -9.45 25.82
N GLU A 413 6.79 -10.70 25.63
CA GLU A 413 7.58 -11.75 24.99
C GLU A 413 7.83 -11.55 23.48
N ALA A 414 7.14 -10.62 22.84
CA ALA A 414 7.38 -10.28 21.45
C ALA A 414 8.66 -9.47 21.24
N LEU A 415 9.12 -8.76 22.27
CA LEU A 415 10.37 -8.00 22.21
C LEU A 415 11.56 -8.95 22.03
N ARG A 416 12.50 -8.55 21.20
CA ARG A 416 13.78 -9.24 20.94
C ARG A 416 14.92 -8.28 21.24
N GLY A 417 15.97 -8.79 21.86
CA GLY A 417 17.10 -8.00 22.31
C GLY A 417 17.12 -7.82 23.84
N PRO A 418 18.00 -6.96 24.38
CA PRO A 418 18.97 -6.17 23.60
C PRO A 418 20.07 -7.02 22.95
N GLN A 419 20.51 -6.65 21.75
CA GLN A 419 21.88 -6.86 21.33
C GLN A 419 22.68 -5.66 21.77
N VAL A 420 23.80 -5.90 22.46
CA VAL A 420 24.69 -4.84 22.96
C VAL A 420 26.08 -5.07 22.39
N ILE A 421 26.67 -4.02 21.82
CA ILE A 421 28.07 -3.98 21.43
C ILE A 421 28.73 -2.85 22.16
N GLU A 422 29.78 -3.14 22.91
CA GLU A 422 30.54 -2.18 23.69
C GLU A 422 31.92 -1.98 23.07
N THR A 423 32.32 -0.72 22.91
CA THR A 423 33.67 -0.28 22.53
C THR A 423 34.20 0.70 23.58
N ASP A 424 35.46 1.12 23.40
CA ASP A 424 36.04 2.15 24.27
C ASP A 424 35.32 3.51 24.15
N GLU A 425 34.62 3.76 23.05
CA GLU A 425 34.03 5.08 22.71
C GLU A 425 32.48 5.06 22.74
N ALA A 426 31.86 3.88 22.59
CA ALA A 426 30.44 3.77 22.37
C ALA A 426 29.82 2.47 22.92
N VAL A 427 28.53 2.60 23.24
CA VAL A 427 27.63 1.48 23.50
C VAL A 427 26.53 1.48 22.42
N LEU A 428 26.48 0.46 21.59
CA LEU A 428 25.42 0.29 20.59
C LEU A 428 24.39 -0.69 21.13
N VAL A 429 23.14 -0.32 21.07
CA VAL A 429 22.04 -1.19 21.48
C VAL A 429 21.08 -1.39 20.29
N ALA A 430 20.57 -2.59 20.13
CA ALA A 430 19.55 -2.89 19.16
C ALA A 430 18.43 -3.72 19.76
N PHE A 431 17.21 -3.39 19.34
CA PHE A 431 16.01 -4.12 19.68
C PHE A 431 15.17 -4.35 18.43
N ALA A 432 14.38 -5.38 18.45
CA ALA A 432 13.38 -5.67 17.43
C ALA A 432 12.13 -6.27 18.08
N VAL A 433 11.05 -6.37 17.36
CA VAL A 433 9.81 -6.99 17.85
C VAL A 433 9.27 -8.00 16.85
N VAL A 434 8.67 -9.08 17.34
CA VAL A 434 7.84 -9.94 16.51
C VAL A 434 6.51 -9.21 16.28
N PRO A 435 6.19 -8.78 15.05
CA PRO A 435 4.97 -8.01 14.78
C PRO A 435 3.72 -8.82 15.11
N VAL A 436 2.61 -8.12 15.35
CA VAL A 436 1.30 -8.76 15.49
C VAL A 436 0.96 -9.43 14.15
N ALA A 437 0.60 -10.70 14.22
CA ALA A 437 0.02 -11.36 13.04
C ALA A 437 -1.44 -10.92 12.86
N GLY A 438 -1.82 -10.59 11.63
CA GLY A 438 -3.19 -10.21 11.30
C GLY A 438 -3.50 -8.72 11.52
N MET A 439 -4.78 -8.39 11.39
CA MET A 439 -5.25 -7.00 11.52
C MET A 439 -4.92 -6.40 12.89
N ALA A 440 -4.28 -5.25 12.87
CA ALA A 440 -4.02 -4.46 14.06
C ALA A 440 -4.49 -3.02 13.86
N THR A 441 -5.04 -2.42 14.91
CA THR A 441 -5.39 -1.00 14.93
C THR A 441 -4.19 -0.18 15.40
N CYS A 442 -4.17 1.12 15.10
CA CYS A 442 -3.08 2.03 15.45
C CYS A 442 -3.48 3.08 16.51
N PRO A 443 -3.86 2.67 17.73
CA PRO A 443 -4.20 3.64 18.77
C PRO A 443 -2.98 4.34 19.40
N GLY A 444 -1.77 4.04 18.93
CA GLY A 444 -0.51 4.30 19.60
C GLY A 444 -0.11 3.12 20.49
N ASN A 445 1.17 2.77 20.47
CA ASN A 445 1.67 1.64 21.25
C ASN A 445 2.33 2.17 22.55
N PRO A 446 2.16 1.47 23.68
CA PRO A 446 2.85 1.83 24.92
C PRO A 446 4.35 1.57 24.80
N SER A 447 5.15 2.41 25.44
CA SER A 447 6.58 2.16 25.59
C SER A 447 6.81 1.12 26.69
N THR A 448 7.74 0.20 26.46
CA THR A 448 8.19 -0.79 27.42
C THR A 448 9.54 -0.36 27.98
N ALA A 449 9.65 -0.25 29.30
CA ALA A 449 10.91 0.04 29.97
C ALA A 449 11.81 -1.21 29.98
N VAL A 450 13.05 -1.05 29.56
CA VAL A 450 14.05 -2.12 29.52
C VAL A 450 15.34 -1.65 30.18
N THR A 451 15.92 -2.50 31.01
CA THR A 451 17.27 -2.30 31.56
C THR A 451 18.27 -3.06 30.69
N VAL A 452 19.29 -2.37 30.25
CA VAL A 452 20.40 -2.93 29.45
C VAL A 452 21.63 -2.96 30.34
N GLU A 453 22.11 -4.17 30.63
CA GLU A 453 23.30 -4.38 31.41
C GLU A 453 24.56 -4.16 30.57
N LEU A 454 25.56 -3.49 31.14
CA LEU A 454 26.85 -3.23 30.54
C LEU A 454 27.94 -4.10 31.22
N SER A 455 28.93 -4.50 30.44
CA SER A 455 30.08 -5.26 30.95
C SER A 455 31.00 -4.41 31.84
N GLU A 456 31.04 -3.09 31.61
CA GLU A 456 31.84 -2.10 32.33
C GLU A 456 31.01 -0.83 32.58
N PRO A 457 31.38 0.00 33.55
CA PRO A 457 30.75 1.31 33.78
C PRO A 457 30.70 2.13 32.48
N LEU A 458 29.61 2.88 32.26
CA LEU A 458 29.38 3.65 31.04
C LEU A 458 30.56 4.60 30.70
N GLY A 459 31.12 5.25 31.70
CA GLY A 459 32.19 6.22 31.47
C GLY A 459 31.75 7.41 30.63
N ASP A 460 32.63 7.83 29.72
CA ASP A 460 32.35 8.90 28.77
C ASP A 460 31.79 8.36 27.42
N ARG A 461 31.40 7.09 27.34
CA ARG A 461 30.88 6.46 26.12
C ARG A 461 29.51 7.01 25.76
N TRP A 462 29.32 7.21 24.47
CA TRP A 462 28.01 7.55 23.90
C TRP A 462 27.14 6.29 23.72
N ILE A 463 25.83 6.45 23.87
CA ILE A 463 24.86 5.39 23.65
C ILE A 463 24.17 5.63 22.32
N TYR A 464 24.16 4.61 21.45
CA TYR A 464 23.61 4.69 20.09
C TYR A 464 22.55 3.63 19.84
N ASP A 465 21.59 3.98 18.97
CA ASP A 465 20.75 3.00 18.29
C ASP A 465 21.58 2.32 17.20
N GLY A 466 21.89 1.06 17.41
CA GLY A 466 22.70 0.24 16.50
C GLY A 466 21.95 -0.25 15.25
N LEU A 467 20.63 0.02 15.13
CA LEU A 467 19.88 -0.26 13.92
C LEU A 467 19.96 0.86 12.87
N HIS A 468 20.48 2.03 13.21
CA HIS A 468 20.78 3.07 12.25
C HIS A 468 22.21 2.97 11.73
N PHE A 469 22.44 3.39 10.50
CA PHE A 469 23.78 3.48 9.93
C PHE A 469 23.98 4.82 9.17
N PRO A 470 24.91 5.67 9.58
CA PRO A 470 25.71 5.55 10.80
C PRO A 470 24.83 5.44 12.08
N PRO A 471 25.35 4.83 13.16
CA PRO A 471 24.61 4.73 14.43
C PRO A 471 24.13 6.09 14.92
N ARG A 472 22.88 6.14 15.39
CA ARG A 472 22.23 7.37 15.84
C ARG A 472 22.30 7.49 17.37
N PRO A 473 22.75 8.63 17.94
CA PRO A 473 22.74 8.82 19.39
C PRO A 473 21.35 8.67 19.97
N LEU A 474 21.22 7.93 21.09
CA LEU A 474 19.98 7.87 21.84
C LEU A 474 19.81 9.11 22.69
N THR A 475 18.62 9.70 22.68
CA THR A 475 18.21 10.84 23.47
C THR A 475 16.98 10.51 24.32
N ALA A 476 16.70 11.26 25.34
CA ALA A 476 15.49 11.10 26.16
C ALA A 476 14.22 11.52 25.41
N ASP A 477 14.33 12.48 24.51
CA ASP A 477 13.21 13.04 23.76
C ASP A 477 12.84 12.21 22.49
N GLY A 478 13.59 11.16 22.20
CA GLY A 478 13.31 10.23 21.09
C GLY A 478 13.72 10.74 19.71
N ASP A 479 13.83 12.04 19.52
CA ASP A 479 14.21 12.63 18.24
C ASP A 479 15.40 13.57 18.44
N PRO A 480 16.55 13.30 17.83
CA PRO A 480 17.60 14.30 17.73
C PRO A 480 17.18 15.33 16.68
N GLN A 481 15.96 15.84 16.79
CA GLN A 481 15.52 16.90 15.92
C GLN A 481 16.47 18.06 16.03
N THR A 482 17.26 18.19 14.99
CA THR A 482 17.51 19.47 14.34
C THR A 482 17.49 20.65 15.33
N SER A 483 18.46 20.71 16.19
CA SER A 483 18.95 22.03 16.57
C SER A 483 19.46 22.66 15.27
N SER A 484 18.54 23.30 14.54
CA SER A 484 18.85 24.23 13.47
C SER A 484 19.63 25.38 14.13
N GLU A 485 20.93 25.30 14.08
CA GLU A 485 21.78 26.51 14.12
C GLU A 485 21.97 27.04 12.70
#